data_ed2954e230aab53de54d6a0a5abf2180
#
_entry.id   ed2954e230aab53de54d6a0a5abf2180
#
_cell.length_a   1.000
_cell.length_b   1.000
_cell.length_c   1.000
_cell.angle_alpha   90.00
_cell.angle_beta   90.00
_cell.angle_gamma   90.00
#
_symmetry.space_group_name_H-M   'P 1'
#
loop_
_entity.id
_entity.type
_entity.pdbx_description
1 polymer ?
#
loop_
_entity_poly.entity_id
_entity_poly.type
_entity_poly.pdbx_seq_one_letter_code
_entity_poly.pdbx_strand_id
1 'polypeptide(L)'
;MKDSGLFSMSDKLEQEEEFITPPPSDEMSPQDKKAAEIAELSKKGYHLLKENKIHEANAAFNEILNLEENNNYALVGLGDSERKQGHFKEAIEFYSRCLDYHFGNNYALFGLADCYKALNQYHKAIDIWEKYLIHDDRNITVLTRVADAYRKIKDFGKSKQLYLRVLDMEENNAYALIGLGHLHYDFKEYR
;
A
#
# COMPACT_ATOMS: atom_id res chain seq x y z
N MET A 1 -6.67 1.54 15.98
CA MET A 1 -7.59 1.82 14.86
C MET A 1 -7.21 0.84 13.77
N LYS A 2 -8.13 -0.07 13.40
CA LYS A 2 -7.85 -1.01 12.30
C LYS A 2 -7.75 -0.21 11.01
N ASP A 3 -6.66 -0.39 10.26
CA ASP A 3 -6.51 0.11 8.89
C ASP A 3 -7.60 -0.55 8.02
N SER A 4 -8.77 0.08 7.98
CA SER A 4 -9.91 -0.40 7.23
C SER A 4 -9.82 0.17 5.81
N GLY A 5 -9.56 -0.68 4.83
CA GLY A 5 -9.96 -0.36 3.48
C GLY A 5 -8.96 -0.55 2.35
N LEU A 6 -7.76 -1.05 2.57
CA LEU A 6 -6.95 -1.57 1.48
C LEU A 6 -6.69 -3.06 1.70
N PHE A 7 -7.02 -3.84 0.69
CA PHE A 7 -6.50 -5.19 0.56
C PHE A 7 -4.97 -5.11 0.66
N SER A 8 -4.41 -5.69 1.71
CA SER A 8 -2.97 -5.82 1.82
C SER A 8 -2.48 -6.89 0.83
N MET A 9 -1.19 -6.89 0.51
CA MET A 9 -0.61 -7.96 -0.28
C MET A 9 -0.85 -9.34 0.37
N SER A 10 -0.93 -9.40 1.71
CA SER A 10 -1.29 -10.61 2.45
C SER A 10 -2.72 -11.07 2.19
N ASP A 11 -3.69 -10.14 2.05
CA ASP A 11 -5.08 -10.49 1.76
C ASP A 11 -5.22 -11.06 0.34
N LYS A 12 -4.43 -10.55 -0.62
CA LYS A 12 -4.36 -11.10 -1.97
C LYS A 12 -3.83 -12.53 -1.97
N LEU A 13 -2.75 -12.79 -1.24
CA LEU A 13 -2.16 -14.12 -1.14
C LEU A 13 -3.12 -15.15 -0.51
N GLU A 14 -3.93 -14.73 0.47
CA GLU A 14 -4.94 -15.59 1.09
C GLU A 14 -6.11 -15.93 0.13
N GLN A 15 -6.46 -15.02 -0.81
CA GLN A 15 -7.53 -15.27 -1.80
C GLN A 15 -7.08 -16.15 -2.97
N GLU A 16 -5.79 -16.14 -3.32
CA GLU A 16 -5.26 -16.97 -4.40
C GLU A 16 -5.21 -18.48 -4.01
N GLU A 17 -5.39 -18.84 -2.72
CA GLU A 17 -5.40 -20.24 -2.27
C GLU A 17 -6.65 -21.04 -2.64
N GLU A 18 -7.79 -20.42 -2.92
CA GLU A 18 -9.04 -21.14 -3.14
C GLU A 18 -9.14 -21.90 -4.48
N PHE A 19 -8.19 -21.75 -5.41
CA PHE A 19 -8.40 -22.18 -6.79
C PHE A 19 -7.40 -23.16 -7.42
N ILE A 20 -6.26 -23.52 -6.79
CA ILE A 20 -5.29 -24.42 -7.42
C ILE A 20 -4.71 -25.41 -6.40
N THR A 21 -5.10 -26.67 -6.47
CA THR A 21 -4.31 -27.77 -5.90
C THR A 21 -3.07 -27.97 -6.78
N PRO A 22 -1.84 -27.73 -6.29
CA PRO A 22 -0.65 -27.94 -7.09
C PRO A 22 -0.49 -29.42 -7.47
N PRO A 23 0.08 -29.74 -8.65
CA PRO A 23 0.41 -31.11 -9.02
C PRO A 23 1.43 -31.73 -8.04
N PRO A 24 1.51 -33.08 -7.95
CA PRO A 24 2.47 -33.73 -7.06
C PRO A 24 3.90 -33.25 -7.35
N SER A 25 4.70 -33.04 -6.30
CA SER A 25 6.01 -32.40 -6.32
C SER A 25 7.06 -33.03 -7.26
N ASP A 26 6.86 -34.29 -7.65
CA ASP A 26 7.82 -35.06 -8.47
C ASP A 26 7.69 -34.77 -9.99
N GLU A 27 6.59 -34.14 -10.41
CA GLU A 27 6.32 -33.78 -11.82
C GLU A 27 6.57 -32.31 -12.13
N MET A 28 6.89 -31.48 -11.14
CA MET A 28 7.09 -30.05 -11.32
C MET A 28 8.41 -29.72 -12.01
N SER A 29 8.38 -28.83 -12.99
CA SER A 29 9.59 -28.27 -13.59
C SER A 29 10.42 -27.49 -12.55
N PRO A 30 11.73 -27.29 -12.77
CA PRO A 30 12.56 -26.46 -11.88
C PRO A 30 12.00 -25.04 -11.70
N GLN A 31 11.33 -24.52 -12.72
CA GLN A 31 10.71 -23.19 -12.71
C GLN A 31 9.45 -23.16 -11.85
N ASP A 32 8.62 -24.22 -11.92
CA ASP A 32 7.43 -24.35 -11.08
C ASP A 32 7.79 -24.54 -9.61
N LYS A 33 8.85 -25.31 -9.32
CA LYS A 33 9.39 -25.48 -7.97
C LYS A 33 9.84 -24.14 -7.37
N LYS A 34 10.57 -23.34 -8.15
CA LYS A 34 10.99 -22.00 -7.73
C LYS A 34 9.78 -21.09 -7.47
N ALA A 35 8.77 -21.11 -8.35
CA ALA A 35 7.56 -20.32 -8.16
C ALA A 35 6.79 -20.73 -6.90
N ALA A 36 6.67 -22.04 -6.64
CA ALA A 36 6.05 -22.57 -5.42
C ALA A 36 6.81 -22.15 -4.15
N GLU A 37 8.15 -22.21 -4.18
CA GLU A 37 9.00 -21.78 -3.06
C GLU A 37 8.82 -20.28 -2.78
N ILE A 38 8.79 -19.44 -3.81
CA ILE A 38 8.53 -17.99 -3.67
C ILE A 38 7.15 -17.75 -3.07
N ALA A 39 6.11 -18.49 -3.51
CA ALA A 39 4.77 -18.36 -2.98
C ALA A 39 4.71 -18.70 -1.48
N GLU A 40 5.31 -19.82 -1.06
CA GLU A 40 5.37 -20.23 0.34
C GLU A 40 6.14 -19.24 1.21
N LEU A 41 7.31 -18.77 0.75
CA LEU A 41 8.09 -17.74 1.45
C LEU A 41 7.33 -16.43 1.57
N SER A 42 6.58 -16.03 0.53
CA SER A 42 5.75 -14.83 0.55
C SER A 42 4.66 -14.92 1.61
N LYS A 43 3.90 -16.02 1.65
CA LYS A 43 2.88 -16.28 2.68
C LYS A 43 3.48 -16.23 4.08
N LYS A 44 4.58 -16.95 4.29
CA LYS A 44 5.31 -16.98 5.56
C LYS A 44 5.75 -15.57 5.98
N GLY A 45 6.36 -14.80 5.06
CA GLY A 45 6.84 -13.44 5.32
C GLY A 45 5.71 -12.51 5.76
N TYR A 46 4.59 -12.47 5.01
CA TYR A 46 3.45 -11.64 5.36
C TYR A 46 2.72 -12.09 6.63
N HIS A 47 2.65 -13.39 6.89
CA HIS A 47 2.12 -13.91 8.16
C HIS A 47 2.96 -13.44 9.36
N LEU A 48 4.28 -13.58 9.27
CA LEU A 48 5.22 -13.11 10.30
C LEU A 48 5.13 -11.58 10.50
N LEU A 49 4.94 -10.83 9.42
CA LEU A 49 4.75 -9.39 9.48
C LEU A 49 3.44 -9.00 10.20
N LYS A 50 2.35 -9.75 10.00
CA LYS A 50 1.10 -9.60 10.76
C LYS A 50 1.33 -9.86 12.25
N GLU A 51 2.11 -10.88 12.60
CA GLU A 51 2.47 -11.21 13.98
C GLU A 51 3.51 -10.27 14.61
N ASN A 52 3.96 -9.27 13.89
CA ASN A 52 5.02 -8.33 14.31
C ASN A 52 6.40 -8.97 14.51
N LYS A 53 6.66 -10.14 13.91
CA LYS A 53 7.94 -10.83 13.89
C LYS A 53 8.82 -10.32 12.75
N ILE A 54 9.23 -9.05 12.85
CA ILE A 54 9.85 -8.29 11.76
C ILE A 54 11.11 -8.95 11.21
N HIS A 55 12.02 -9.40 12.10
CA HIS A 55 13.30 -10.01 11.67
C HIS A 55 13.08 -11.29 10.89
N GLU A 56 12.16 -12.15 11.33
CA GLU A 56 11.83 -13.40 10.66
C GLU A 56 11.13 -13.15 9.32
N ALA A 57 10.24 -12.14 9.25
CA ALA A 57 9.61 -11.72 8.01
C ALA A 57 10.64 -11.23 6.98
N ASN A 58 11.57 -10.37 7.42
CA ASN A 58 12.65 -9.87 6.56
C ASN A 58 13.56 -10.98 6.05
N ALA A 59 13.85 -12.00 6.87
CA ALA A 59 14.62 -13.18 6.44
C ALA A 59 13.89 -13.89 5.28
N ALA A 60 12.59 -14.17 5.42
CA ALA A 60 11.80 -14.81 4.35
C ALA A 60 11.76 -13.96 3.06
N PHE A 61 11.56 -12.65 3.16
CA PHE A 61 11.59 -11.78 1.98
C PHE A 61 12.97 -11.70 1.31
N ASN A 62 14.06 -11.72 2.08
CA ASN A 62 15.41 -11.76 1.53
C ASN A 62 15.73 -13.09 0.84
N GLU A 63 15.21 -14.23 1.34
CA GLU A 63 15.30 -15.51 0.64
C GLU A 63 14.63 -15.43 -0.73
N ILE A 64 13.48 -14.78 -0.84
CA ILE A 64 12.82 -14.54 -2.14
C ILE A 64 13.71 -13.70 -3.05
N LEU A 65 14.34 -12.60 -2.55
CA LEU A 65 15.23 -11.78 -3.36
C LEU A 65 16.49 -12.52 -3.82
N ASN A 66 16.95 -13.54 -3.09
CA ASN A 66 18.04 -14.42 -3.55
C ASN A 66 17.58 -15.32 -4.72
N LEU A 67 16.31 -15.72 -4.74
CA LEU A 67 15.74 -16.51 -5.83
C LEU A 67 15.40 -15.61 -7.04
N GLU A 68 14.83 -14.43 -6.78
CA GLU A 68 14.36 -13.47 -7.78
C GLU A 68 14.60 -12.05 -7.30
N GLU A 69 15.69 -11.43 -7.76
CA GLU A 69 16.23 -10.17 -7.26
C GLU A 69 15.21 -9.02 -7.16
N ASN A 70 14.28 -8.93 -8.11
CA ASN A 70 13.31 -7.84 -8.18
C ASN A 70 11.87 -8.34 -7.98
N ASN A 71 11.69 -9.40 -7.19
CA ASN A 71 10.38 -9.93 -6.89
C ASN A 71 9.50 -8.89 -6.16
N ASN A 72 8.30 -8.65 -6.69
CA ASN A 72 7.40 -7.61 -6.18
C ASN A 72 6.88 -7.92 -4.77
N TYR A 73 6.60 -9.19 -4.43
CA TYR A 73 6.12 -9.58 -3.09
C TYR A 73 7.18 -9.30 -2.03
N ALA A 74 8.43 -9.63 -2.32
CA ALA A 74 9.54 -9.41 -1.39
C ALA A 74 9.85 -7.91 -1.23
N LEU A 75 9.90 -7.15 -2.32
CA LEU A 75 10.18 -5.71 -2.25
C LEU A 75 9.08 -4.95 -1.51
N VAL A 76 7.79 -5.27 -1.78
CA VAL A 76 6.68 -4.67 -1.03
C VAL A 76 6.72 -5.11 0.44
N GLY A 77 6.97 -6.40 0.71
CA GLY A 77 7.05 -6.92 2.07
C GLY A 77 8.15 -6.26 2.91
N LEU A 78 9.34 -6.05 2.34
CA LEU A 78 10.42 -5.31 3.01
C LEU A 78 10.05 -3.84 3.21
N GLY A 79 9.44 -3.19 2.21
CA GLY A 79 8.93 -1.84 2.34
C GLY A 79 7.89 -1.71 3.46
N ASP A 80 6.94 -2.64 3.56
CA ASP A 80 5.94 -2.69 4.63
C ASP A 80 6.58 -2.92 6.00
N SER A 81 7.62 -3.75 6.06
CA SER A 81 8.40 -4.02 7.26
C SER A 81 9.08 -2.75 7.79
N GLU A 82 9.80 -2.03 6.92
CA GLU A 82 10.47 -0.78 7.28
C GLU A 82 9.46 0.32 7.65
N ARG A 83 8.37 0.45 6.86
CA ARG A 83 7.29 1.39 7.16
C ARG A 83 6.64 1.14 8.53
N LYS A 84 6.45 -0.13 8.89
CA LYS A 84 5.88 -0.53 10.18
C LYS A 84 6.77 -0.16 11.37
N GLN A 85 8.09 -0.13 11.16
CA GLN A 85 9.08 0.30 12.14
C GLN A 85 9.26 1.82 12.18
N GLY A 86 8.64 2.56 11.25
CA GLY A 86 8.81 4.02 11.11
C GLY A 86 10.04 4.44 10.31
N HIS A 87 10.74 3.50 9.69
CA HIS A 87 11.89 3.75 8.82
C HIS A 87 11.42 4.13 7.41
N PHE A 88 10.76 5.29 7.32
CA PHE A 88 10.07 5.69 6.08
C PHE A 88 11.00 5.93 4.89
N LYS A 89 12.27 6.30 5.11
CA LYS A 89 13.23 6.52 4.02
C LYS A 89 13.64 5.20 3.39
N GLU A 90 13.94 4.22 4.21
CA GLU A 90 14.29 2.86 3.82
C GLU A 90 13.10 2.18 3.12
N ALA A 91 11.89 2.36 3.65
CA ALA A 91 10.67 1.87 3.00
C ALA A 91 10.48 2.47 1.59
N ILE A 92 10.76 3.77 1.41
CA ILE A 92 10.72 4.45 0.11
C ILE A 92 11.66 3.78 -0.90
N GLU A 93 12.85 3.37 -0.50
CA GLU A 93 13.81 2.70 -1.39
C GLU A 93 13.25 1.37 -1.92
N PHE A 94 12.68 0.53 -1.03
CA PHE A 94 12.08 -0.74 -1.43
C PHE A 94 10.86 -0.56 -2.34
N TYR A 95 9.94 0.35 -2.01
CA TYR A 95 8.78 0.60 -2.86
C TYR A 95 9.16 1.21 -4.21
N SER A 96 10.14 2.13 -4.23
CA SER A 96 10.62 2.71 -5.48
C SER A 96 11.26 1.65 -6.36
N ARG A 97 12.13 0.80 -5.80
CA ARG A 97 12.71 -0.33 -6.53
C ARG A 97 11.63 -1.28 -7.07
N CYS A 98 10.59 -1.55 -6.29
CA CYS A 98 9.46 -2.34 -6.79
C CYS A 98 8.83 -1.67 -8.01
N LEU A 99 8.60 -0.35 -7.98
CA LEU A 99 7.97 0.39 -9.07
C LEU A 99 8.86 0.55 -10.31
N ASP A 100 10.19 0.51 -10.18
CA ASP A 100 11.12 0.52 -11.31
C ASP A 100 10.96 -0.72 -12.19
N TYR A 101 10.63 -1.87 -11.59
CA TYR A 101 10.44 -3.14 -12.30
C TYR A 101 8.95 -3.51 -12.50
N HIS A 102 8.09 -3.02 -11.62
CA HIS A 102 6.65 -3.31 -11.56
C HIS A 102 5.85 -2.00 -11.42
N PHE A 103 5.95 -1.11 -12.39
CA PHE A 103 5.45 0.27 -12.36
C PHE A 103 3.95 0.41 -12.05
N GLY A 104 3.16 -0.64 -12.28
CA GLY A 104 1.72 -0.68 -11.95
C GLY A 104 1.40 -1.33 -10.60
N ASN A 105 2.39 -1.61 -9.74
CA ASN A 105 2.13 -2.27 -8.47
C ASN A 105 1.42 -1.33 -7.48
N ASN A 106 0.11 -1.55 -7.29
CA ASN A 106 -0.73 -0.71 -6.44
C ASN A 106 -0.33 -0.72 -4.96
N TYR A 107 0.22 -1.83 -4.46
CA TYR A 107 0.68 -1.93 -3.06
C TYR A 107 1.92 -1.07 -2.84
N ALA A 108 2.86 -1.10 -3.79
CA ALA A 108 4.05 -0.25 -3.74
C ALA A 108 3.69 1.24 -3.88
N LEU A 109 2.79 1.62 -4.80
CA LEU A 109 2.31 3.00 -4.95
C LEU A 109 1.69 3.51 -3.65
N PHE A 110 0.83 2.69 -3.04
CA PHE A 110 0.18 3.06 -1.80
C PHE A 110 1.16 3.21 -0.62
N GLY A 111 2.04 2.23 -0.43
CA GLY A 111 3.06 2.28 0.63
C GLY A 111 4.02 3.46 0.48
N LEU A 112 4.45 3.74 -0.76
CA LEU A 112 5.31 4.87 -1.10
C LEU A 112 4.65 6.21 -0.74
N ALA A 113 3.38 6.40 -1.14
CA ALA A 113 2.65 7.62 -0.85
C ALA A 113 2.42 7.81 0.66
N ASP A 114 2.13 6.74 1.40
CA ASP A 114 2.01 6.78 2.85
C ASP A 114 3.32 7.17 3.53
N CYS A 115 4.47 6.70 3.04
CA CYS A 115 5.78 7.09 3.54
C CYS A 115 6.04 8.59 3.31
N TYR A 116 5.75 9.10 2.11
CA TYR A 116 5.88 10.53 1.84
C TYR A 116 4.97 11.38 2.72
N LYS A 117 3.72 10.94 2.95
CA LYS A 117 2.81 11.60 3.88
C LYS A 117 3.37 11.62 5.32
N ALA A 118 3.90 10.49 5.81
CA ALA A 118 4.49 10.40 7.13
C ALA A 118 5.68 11.36 7.32
N LEU A 119 6.44 11.59 6.24
CA LEU A 119 7.53 12.56 6.20
C LEU A 119 7.07 14.01 5.92
N ASN A 120 5.76 14.29 5.94
CA ASN A 120 5.16 15.58 5.60
C ASN A 120 5.46 16.09 4.18
N GLN A 121 5.88 15.20 3.27
CA GLN A 121 6.12 15.50 1.86
C GLN A 121 4.82 15.35 1.07
N TYR A 122 3.80 16.14 1.42
CA TYR A 122 2.43 15.99 0.91
C TYR A 122 2.31 16.09 -0.61
N HIS A 123 3.09 16.97 -1.26
CA HIS A 123 3.07 17.07 -2.73
C HIS A 123 3.46 15.75 -3.40
N LYS A 124 4.54 15.11 -2.91
CA LYS A 124 4.97 13.81 -3.45
C LYS A 124 3.93 12.71 -3.17
N ALA A 125 3.33 12.72 -1.98
CA ALA A 125 2.27 11.77 -1.64
C ALA A 125 1.07 11.93 -2.59
N ILE A 126 0.65 13.16 -2.87
CA ILE A 126 -0.44 13.47 -3.81
C ILE A 126 -0.11 12.93 -5.19
N ASP A 127 1.09 13.24 -5.73
CA ASP A 127 1.51 12.80 -7.07
C ASP A 127 1.45 11.26 -7.22
N ILE A 128 1.83 10.53 -6.18
CA ILE A 128 1.80 9.06 -6.18
C ILE A 128 0.36 8.53 -6.07
N TRP A 129 -0.46 9.09 -5.17
CA TRP A 129 -1.85 8.67 -5.04
C TRP A 129 -2.68 9.02 -6.29
N GLU A 130 -2.42 10.14 -6.95
CA GLU A 130 -3.06 10.48 -8.21
C GLU A 130 -2.72 9.46 -9.31
N LYS A 131 -1.47 8.97 -9.36
CA LYS A 131 -1.11 7.84 -10.24
C LYS A 131 -1.89 6.57 -9.90
N TYR A 132 -2.07 6.25 -8.63
CA TYR A 132 -2.92 5.13 -8.21
C TYR A 132 -4.36 5.31 -8.70
N LEU A 133 -4.93 6.52 -8.56
CA LEU A 133 -6.31 6.81 -8.96
C LEU A 133 -6.55 6.76 -10.48
N ILE A 134 -5.51 6.74 -11.31
CA ILE A 134 -5.64 6.45 -12.74
C ILE A 134 -6.15 5.02 -12.97
N HIS A 135 -5.77 4.08 -12.09
CA HIS A 135 -6.15 2.67 -12.19
C HIS A 135 -7.43 2.34 -11.43
N ASP A 136 -7.68 3.03 -10.31
CA ASP A 136 -8.85 2.85 -9.45
C ASP A 136 -9.34 4.21 -8.95
N ASP A 137 -10.08 4.91 -9.79
CA ASP A 137 -10.56 6.28 -9.55
C ASP A 137 -11.69 6.35 -8.51
N ARG A 138 -12.21 5.21 -8.06
CA ARG A 138 -13.28 5.09 -7.06
C ARG A 138 -12.78 4.61 -5.69
N ASN A 139 -11.49 4.47 -5.50
CA ASN A 139 -10.94 4.04 -4.23
C ASN A 139 -11.13 5.10 -3.14
N ILE A 140 -12.14 4.89 -2.31
CA ILE A 140 -12.55 5.82 -1.24
C ILE A 140 -11.41 6.11 -0.27
N THR A 141 -10.63 5.09 0.08
CA THR A 141 -9.49 5.25 1.00
C THR A 141 -8.43 6.17 0.40
N VAL A 142 -8.11 6.02 -0.89
CA VAL A 142 -7.13 6.88 -1.55
C VAL A 142 -7.70 8.28 -1.73
N LEU A 143 -8.95 8.42 -2.18
CA LEU A 143 -9.61 9.72 -2.34
C LEU A 143 -9.61 10.53 -1.03
N THR A 144 -9.92 9.90 0.10
CA THR A 144 -9.89 10.58 1.41
C THR A 144 -8.47 10.97 1.84
N ARG A 145 -7.46 10.16 1.54
CA ARG A 145 -6.04 10.47 1.82
C ARG A 145 -5.55 11.64 0.98
N VAL A 146 -5.89 11.67 -0.31
CA VAL A 146 -5.55 12.79 -1.20
C VAL A 146 -6.25 14.07 -0.75
N ALA A 147 -7.55 13.99 -0.38
CA ALA A 147 -8.29 15.12 0.15
C ALA A 147 -7.63 15.71 1.40
N ASP A 148 -7.22 14.85 2.36
CA ASP A 148 -6.52 15.29 3.55
C ASP A 148 -5.14 15.90 3.24
N ALA A 149 -4.40 15.32 2.29
CA ALA A 149 -3.12 15.88 1.86
C ALA A 149 -3.27 17.25 1.20
N TYR A 150 -4.29 17.45 0.34
CA TYR A 150 -4.62 18.78 -0.20
C TYR A 150 -4.99 19.78 0.89
N ARG A 151 -5.73 19.36 1.93
CA ARG A 151 -6.00 20.21 3.08
C ARG A 151 -4.72 20.64 3.79
N LYS A 152 -3.76 19.72 3.98
CA LYS A 152 -2.46 20.01 4.62
C LYS A 152 -1.61 21.00 3.86
N ILE A 153 -1.67 21.01 2.52
CA ILE A 153 -1.00 22.01 1.68
C ILE A 153 -1.87 23.26 1.42
N LYS A 154 -3.02 23.36 2.10
CA LYS A 154 -3.97 24.49 2.03
C LYS A 154 -4.68 24.66 0.68
N ASP A 155 -4.67 23.65 -0.18
CA ASP A 155 -5.56 23.60 -1.35
C ASP A 155 -6.96 23.13 -0.93
N PHE A 156 -7.66 24.04 -0.25
CA PHE A 156 -8.98 23.75 0.33
C PHE A 156 -10.04 23.47 -0.74
N GLY A 157 -9.88 24.02 -1.95
CA GLY A 157 -10.78 23.78 -3.08
C GLY A 157 -10.76 22.33 -3.52
N LYS A 158 -9.57 21.79 -3.84
CA LYS A 158 -9.42 20.39 -4.24
C LYS A 158 -9.77 19.42 -3.11
N SER A 159 -9.36 19.73 -1.89
CA SER A 159 -9.72 18.95 -0.72
C SER A 159 -11.23 18.77 -0.58
N LYS A 160 -11.99 19.87 -0.67
CA LYS A 160 -13.46 19.85 -0.60
C LYS A 160 -14.10 19.02 -1.72
N GLN A 161 -13.63 19.20 -2.95
CA GLN A 161 -14.15 18.45 -4.09
C GLN A 161 -14.00 16.93 -3.90
N LEU A 162 -12.83 16.49 -3.42
CA LEU A 162 -12.56 15.07 -3.19
C LEU A 162 -13.41 14.50 -2.05
N TYR A 163 -13.56 15.20 -0.93
CA TYR A 163 -14.45 14.73 0.13
C TYR A 163 -15.92 14.67 -0.33
N LEU A 164 -16.40 15.64 -1.11
CA LEU A 164 -17.74 15.58 -1.67
C LEU A 164 -17.90 14.41 -2.64
N ARG A 165 -16.91 14.14 -3.50
CA ARG A 165 -16.90 12.97 -4.38
C ARG A 165 -17.00 11.67 -3.58
N VAL A 166 -16.35 11.56 -2.43
CA VAL A 166 -16.49 10.40 -1.54
C VAL A 166 -17.92 10.29 -1.00
N LEU A 167 -18.53 11.40 -0.58
CA LEU A 167 -19.92 11.40 -0.08
C LEU A 167 -20.96 11.10 -1.16
N ASP A 168 -20.68 11.43 -2.43
CA ASP A 168 -21.52 11.01 -3.57
C ASP A 168 -21.49 9.48 -3.78
N MET A 169 -20.43 8.81 -3.36
CA MET A 169 -20.32 7.35 -3.42
C MET A 169 -20.81 6.66 -2.13
N GLU A 170 -20.53 7.25 -0.98
CA GLU A 170 -20.92 6.78 0.37
C GLU A 170 -21.39 7.99 1.21
N GLU A 171 -22.69 8.26 1.19
CA GLU A 171 -23.30 9.44 1.84
C GLU A 171 -22.91 9.62 3.32
N ASN A 172 -22.74 8.52 4.04
CA ASN A 172 -22.39 8.51 5.48
C ASN A 172 -20.92 8.16 5.75
N ASN A 173 -20.02 8.39 4.80
CA ASN A 173 -18.61 8.10 5.01
C ASN A 173 -18.02 9.00 6.11
N ALA A 174 -17.71 8.39 7.26
CA ALA A 174 -17.25 9.11 8.46
C ALA A 174 -15.95 9.90 8.22
N TYR A 175 -15.01 9.36 7.42
CA TYR A 175 -13.74 10.02 7.13
C TYR A 175 -13.95 11.30 6.29
N ALA A 176 -14.83 11.25 5.30
CA ALA A 176 -15.14 12.40 4.47
C ALA A 176 -15.88 13.48 5.26
N LEU A 177 -16.85 13.10 6.12
CA LEU A 177 -17.59 14.03 6.99
C LEU A 177 -16.66 14.73 7.98
N ILE A 178 -15.79 13.96 8.67
CA ILE A 178 -14.80 14.52 9.60
C ILE A 178 -13.80 15.40 8.85
N GLY A 179 -13.34 14.97 7.66
CA GLY A 179 -12.44 15.73 6.81
C GLY A 179 -13.00 17.08 6.40
N LEU A 180 -14.27 17.15 6.00
CA LEU A 180 -14.98 18.41 5.72
C LEU A 180 -15.12 19.29 6.96
N GLY A 181 -15.34 18.69 8.12
CA GLY A 181 -15.37 19.42 9.39
C GLY A 181 -14.02 20.10 9.70
N HIS A 182 -12.91 19.35 9.55
CA HIS A 182 -11.57 19.90 9.72
C HIS A 182 -11.25 20.98 8.67
N LEU A 183 -11.64 20.74 7.41
CA LEU A 183 -11.47 21.71 6.34
C LEU A 183 -12.17 23.04 6.65
N HIS A 184 -13.38 22.97 7.19
CA HIS A 184 -14.16 24.15 7.52
C HIS A 184 -13.54 24.93 8.69
N TYR A 185 -12.99 24.22 9.67
CA TYR A 185 -12.24 24.81 10.77
C TYR A 185 -10.98 25.52 10.29
N ASP A 186 -10.14 24.81 9.51
CA ASP A 186 -8.90 25.34 8.98
C ASP A 186 -9.15 26.59 8.08
N PHE A 187 -10.23 26.58 7.27
CA PHE A 187 -10.57 27.70 6.40
C PHE A 187 -10.97 28.96 7.18
N LYS A 188 -11.58 28.83 8.38
CA LYS A 188 -11.92 29.96 9.24
C LYS A 188 -10.71 30.63 9.87
N GLU A 189 -9.67 29.87 10.20
CA GLU A 189 -8.45 30.42 10.80
C GLU A 189 -7.58 31.19 9.78
N TYR A 190 -7.79 31.00 8.49
CA TYR A 190 -7.03 31.66 7.40
C TYR A 190 -7.80 32.80 6.70
N ARG A 191 -8.96 33.22 7.22
CA ARG A 191 -9.69 34.42 6.81
C ARG A 191 -9.43 35.57 7.79
#